data_18670a53eee929ae41a7f6b272b03733
#
_entry.id   18670a53eee929ae41a7f6b272b03733
#
_cell.length_a   1.000
_cell.length_b   1.000
_cell.length_c   1.000
_cell.angle_alpha   90.00
_cell.angle_beta   90.00
_cell.angle_gamma   90.00
#
_symmetry.space_group_name_H-M   'P 1'
#
loop_
_entity.id
_entity.type
_entity.pdbx_description
1 polymer ?
#
loop_
_entity_poly.entity_id
_entity_poly.type
_entity_poly.pdbx_seq_one_letter_code
_entity_poly.pdbx_strand_id
1 'polypeptide(L)'
;MKASLKNFKILLLIVLPAFITGGLLSFAGNLTDGLRLGFLSLPGVVFTYLAITRHKNYWYILSILWWLVSWLDALLRSSTWFLFNSDNEAYFIIEAVANTNKHEILEFFQLHLALLAAVLFSLVVLLGIYSYAVFKLVKPVHFSQLWNSRIYRICIIFLMLLTVTSYLMKPSRKVHPVVFWQDYHAKIQNFKDRIKQHKAVHQQWDLSAKQNLVLTDQAKGKQTHVLVLSESITSLNYGICGYPRDTTPELSKRLDQLKVFCNAFSPVPSTINALRVLLTQSPASQHEKYSPESVLAYARAAGYKIYWISNQDDVYLSSLFGSYTDKAIYKNRRSGRSSSSLDENLLSDYQQALADPEPKKLIILHLIGAHPNYQERYPAAFNRFTSTSNDAVENDLKNRDIDPWIRSLRNDYDNALLYEDWLLAKFLDELQADHVPDFRSFMVVSDHGNEVGHEIDYAGHSPNTKAGYQVPVIMWYDHIPSTGVDKTRTLNTAELDNNLMHIMGLKEKSAPKRTYWLDDNYQFSPEENWPYWKHKS
;
A
#
# COMPACT_ATOMS: atom_id res chain seq x y z
N MET A 1 29.16 -1.87 -49.87
CA MET A 1 27.89 -2.29 -49.25
C MET A 1 28.04 -3.40 -48.20
N LYS A 2 28.65 -4.59 -48.50
CA LYS A 2 28.80 -5.69 -47.50
C LYS A 2 29.63 -5.30 -46.25
N ALA A 3 30.71 -4.52 -46.37
CA ALA A 3 31.52 -4.07 -45.23
C ALA A 3 30.78 -3.06 -44.33
N SER A 4 29.99 -2.16 -44.94
CA SER A 4 29.15 -1.20 -44.18
C SER A 4 28.08 -1.91 -43.37
N LEU A 5 27.43 -2.94 -43.93
CA LEU A 5 26.41 -3.74 -43.24
C LEU A 5 26.99 -4.54 -42.07
N LYS A 6 28.22 -5.06 -42.20
CA LYS A 6 28.92 -5.77 -41.13
C LYS A 6 29.25 -4.83 -39.95
N ASN A 7 29.77 -3.63 -40.27
CA ASN A 7 30.10 -2.63 -39.24
C ASN A 7 28.86 -2.12 -38.52
N PHE A 8 27.74 -1.96 -39.22
CA PHE A 8 26.44 -1.59 -38.59
C PHE A 8 25.95 -2.66 -37.61
N LYS A 9 26.02 -3.95 -38.01
CA LYS A 9 25.62 -5.05 -37.11
C LYS A 9 26.46 -5.09 -35.82
N ILE A 10 27.75 -4.80 -35.90
CA ILE A 10 28.65 -4.77 -34.75
C ILE A 10 28.31 -3.57 -33.84
N LEU A 11 28.09 -2.39 -34.41
CA LEU A 11 27.69 -1.21 -33.66
C LEU A 11 26.36 -1.44 -32.94
N LEU A 12 25.40 -2.01 -33.65
CA LEU A 12 24.10 -2.37 -33.05
C LEU A 12 24.28 -3.33 -31.88
N LEU A 13 25.07 -4.38 -32.02
CA LEU A 13 25.32 -5.35 -30.95
C LEU A 13 25.98 -4.73 -29.71
N ILE A 14 26.89 -3.76 -29.92
CA ILE A 14 27.58 -3.07 -28.83
C ILE A 14 26.64 -2.13 -28.06
N VAL A 15 25.70 -1.47 -28.76
CA VAL A 15 24.79 -0.46 -28.16
C VAL A 15 23.48 -1.07 -27.69
N LEU A 16 23.04 -2.18 -28.29
CA LEU A 16 21.77 -2.85 -27.97
C LEU A 16 21.56 -3.12 -26.48
N PRO A 17 22.57 -3.56 -25.69
CA PRO A 17 22.40 -3.76 -24.25
C PRO A 17 21.94 -2.52 -23.49
N ALA A 18 22.40 -1.33 -23.88
CA ALA A 18 21.96 -0.08 -23.26
C ALA A 18 20.50 0.26 -23.61
N PHE A 19 20.08 -0.01 -24.86
CA PHE A 19 18.67 0.12 -25.23
C PHE A 19 17.77 -0.88 -24.51
N ILE A 20 18.24 -2.13 -24.30
CA ILE A 20 17.50 -3.12 -23.50
C ILE A 20 17.35 -2.60 -22.08
N THR A 21 18.42 -2.10 -21.45
CA THR A 21 18.39 -1.54 -20.09
C THR A 21 17.34 -0.44 -19.96
N GLY A 22 17.38 0.54 -20.87
CA GLY A 22 16.41 1.64 -20.89
C GLY A 22 14.99 1.17 -21.19
N GLY A 23 14.86 0.24 -22.16
CA GLY A 23 13.58 -0.32 -22.58
C GLY A 23 12.85 -1.07 -21.47
N LEU A 24 13.56 -1.92 -20.73
CA LEU A 24 12.97 -2.65 -19.60
C LEU A 24 12.28 -1.71 -18.60
N LEU A 25 12.95 -0.63 -18.20
CA LEU A 25 12.37 0.32 -17.26
C LEU A 25 11.28 1.21 -17.90
N SER A 26 11.41 1.53 -19.20
CA SER A 26 10.39 2.29 -19.93
C SER A 26 9.07 1.54 -20.07
N PHE A 27 9.11 0.23 -20.30
CA PHE A 27 7.92 -0.63 -20.35
C PHE A 27 7.18 -0.70 -18.99
N ALA A 28 7.88 -0.48 -17.91
CA ALA A 28 7.31 -0.36 -16.56
C ALA A 28 6.69 1.03 -16.26
N GLY A 29 6.22 1.75 -17.27
CA GLY A 29 5.49 3.01 -17.13
C GLY A 29 6.34 4.26 -16.90
N ASN A 30 7.66 4.15 -16.76
CA ASN A 30 8.56 5.31 -16.55
C ASN A 30 9.52 5.54 -17.72
N LEU A 31 8.99 6.09 -18.81
CA LEU A 31 9.77 6.38 -20.03
C LEU A 31 10.97 7.29 -19.74
N THR A 32 10.80 8.31 -18.92
CA THR A 32 11.85 9.30 -18.64
C THR A 32 13.04 8.66 -17.94
N ASP A 33 12.80 7.87 -16.90
CA ASP A 33 13.86 7.20 -16.15
C ASP A 33 14.45 6.02 -16.92
N GLY A 34 13.65 5.36 -17.76
CA GLY A 34 14.15 4.37 -18.69
C GLY A 34 15.16 4.95 -19.67
N LEU A 35 14.87 6.10 -20.28
CA LEU A 35 15.81 6.80 -21.16
C LEU A 35 17.08 7.23 -20.39
N ARG A 36 16.94 7.79 -19.21
CA ARG A 36 18.08 8.18 -18.35
C ARG A 36 18.96 6.98 -18.02
N LEU A 37 18.35 5.85 -17.61
CA LEU A 37 19.08 4.62 -17.28
C LEU A 37 19.81 4.05 -18.51
N GLY A 38 19.16 4.07 -19.67
CA GLY A 38 19.79 3.68 -20.93
C GLY A 38 21.07 4.48 -21.21
N PHE A 39 21.02 5.82 -21.06
CA PHE A 39 22.21 6.67 -21.24
C PHE A 39 23.27 6.46 -20.15
N LEU A 40 22.88 6.26 -18.90
CA LEU A 40 23.81 5.97 -17.80
C LEU A 40 24.48 4.61 -17.96
N SER A 41 23.88 3.67 -18.65
CA SER A 41 24.46 2.35 -18.92
C SER A 41 25.47 2.32 -20.08
N LEU A 42 25.58 3.40 -20.88
CA LEU A 42 26.48 3.50 -22.02
C LEU A 42 27.99 3.22 -21.75
N PRO A 43 28.55 3.45 -20.53
CA PRO A 43 29.93 3.00 -20.25
C PRO A 43 30.14 1.50 -20.48
N GLY A 44 29.09 0.67 -20.31
CA GLY A 44 29.11 -0.75 -20.66
C GLY A 44 29.40 -1.03 -22.16
N VAL A 45 29.00 -0.10 -23.03
CA VAL A 45 29.31 -0.12 -24.44
C VAL A 45 30.82 -0.05 -24.66
N VAL A 46 31.53 0.77 -23.90
CA VAL A 46 33.01 0.89 -23.95
C VAL A 46 33.65 -0.41 -23.48
N PHE A 47 33.18 -1.00 -22.37
CA PHE A 47 33.70 -2.28 -21.91
C PHE A 47 33.47 -3.39 -22.94
N THR A 48 32.27 -3.44 -23.52
CA THR A 48 31.96 -4.39 -24.62
C THR A 48 32.86 -4.19 -25.82
N TYR A 49 33.08 -2.95 -26.25
CA TYR A 49 33.99 -2.62 -27.33
C TYR A 49 35.44 -3.06 -27.05
N LEU A 50 35.94 -2.80 -25.84
CA LEU A 50 37.28 -3.21 -25.41
C LEU A 50 37.40 -4.74 -25.32
N ALA A 51 36.36 -5.44 -24.87
CA ALA A 51 36.30 -6.90 -24.86
C ALA A 51 36.47 -7.47 -26.28
N ILE A 52 35.75 -6.91 -27.25
CA ILE A 52 35.79 -7.36 -28.64
C ILE A 52 37.13 -7.05 -29.33
N THR A 53 37.74 -5.88 -29.06
CA THR A 53 38.94 -5.41 -29.77
C THR A 53 40.24 -5.86 -29.13
N ARG A 54 40.30 -5.96 -27.84
CA ARG A 54 41.52 -6.27 -27.07
C ARG A 54 41.66 -7.75 -26.69
N HIS A 55 40.57 -8.53 -26.78
CA HIS A 55 40.52 -9.96 -26.43
C HIS A 55 41.19 -10.31 -25.08
N LYS A 56 41.13 -9.41 -24.10
CA LYS A 56 41.61 -9.65 -22.73
C LYS A 56 40.47 -10.07 -21.84
N ASN A 57 40.63 -11.17 -21.09
CA ASN A 57 39.59 -11.75 -20.23
C ASN A 57 38.99 -10.74 -19.27
N TYR A 58 39.78 -9.82 -18.72
CA TYR A 58 39.27 -8.82 -17.78
C TYR A 58 38.25 -7.83 -18.39
N TRP A 59 38.38 -7.50 -19.71
CA TRP A 59 37.40 -6.66 -20.37
C TRP A 59 36.06 -7.38 -20.58
N TYR A 60 36.11 -8.70 -20.84
CA TYR A 60 34.91 -9.52 -20.89
C TYR A 60 34.23 -9.57 -19.53
N ILE A 61 35.00 -9.83 -18.46
CA ILE A 61 34.46 -9.87 -17.08
C ILE A 61 33.84 -8.52 -16.73
N LEU A 62 34.52 -7.41 -16.98
CA LEU A 62 34.01 -6.08 -16.69
C LEU A 62 32.72 -5.77 -17.46
N SER A 63 32.63 -6.16 -18.72
CA SER A 63 31.44 -5.94 -19.54
C SER A 63 30.27 -6.79 -19.07
N ILE A 64 30.50 -8.06 -18.72
CA ILE A 64 29.46 -8.95 -18.15
C ILE A 64 28.96 -8.43 -16.80
N LEU A 65 29.86 -8.04 -15.90
CA LEU A 65 29.48 -7.48 -14.60
C LEU A 65 28.68 -6.18 -14.74
N TRP A 66 29.06 -5.31 -15.70
CA TRP A 66 28.32 -4.08 -15.97
C TRP A 66 26.88 -4.37 -16.41
N TRP A 67 26.71 -5.26 -17.39
CA TRP A 67 25.37 -5.61 -17.90
C TRP A 67 24.57 -6.43 -16.88
N LEU A 68 25.22 -7.29 -16.10
CA LEU A 68 24.59 -7.99 -14.99
C LEU A 68 23.94 -7.01 -14.02
N VAL A 69 24.68 -6.01 -13.54
CA VAL A 69 24.17 -5.00 -12.59
C VAL A 69 23.07 -4.16 -13.25
N SER A 70 23.28 -3.69 -14.48
CA SER A 70 22.32 -2.83 -15.17
C SER A 70 20.98 -3.54 -15.49
N TRP A 71 21.04 -4.79 -15.94
CA TRP A 71 19.84 -5.56 -16.27
C TRP A 71 19.13 -6.09 -15.02
N LEU A 72 19.88 -6.51 -14.01
CA LEU A 72 19.29 -6.91 -12.73
C LEU A 72 18.52 -5.73 -12.11
N ASP A 73 19.13 -4.56 -12.07
CA ASP A 73 18.48 -3.34 -11.57
C ASP A 73 17.21 -3.00 -12.36
N ALA A 74 17.31 -2.98 -13.71
CA ALA A 74 16.17 -2.67 -14.56
C ALA A 74 15.03 -3.69 -14.40
N LEU A 75 15.34 -5.00 -14.34
CA LEU A 75 14.37 -6.07 -14.14
C LEU A 75 13.69 -5.99 -12.76
N LEU A 76 14.47 -5.75 -11.69
CA LEU A 76 13.92 -5.60 -10.34
C LEU A 76 12.97 -4.39 -10.25
N ARG A 77 13.37 -3.24 -10.77
CA ARG A 77 12.51 -2.06 -10.76
C ARG A 77 11.26 -2.23 -11.63
N SER A 78 11.40 -2.89 -12.77
CA SER A 78 10.24 -3.21 -13.62
C SER A 78 9.29 -4.20 -12.96
N SER A 79 9.81 -5.23 -12.28
CA SER A 79 8.97 -6.19 -11.55
C SER A 79 8.20 -5.54 -10.38
N THR A 80 8.80 -4.57 -9.70
CA THR A 80 8.13 -3.80 -8.66
C THR A 80 6.95 -3.00 -9.23
N TRP A 81 7.11 -2.39 -10.41
CA TRP A 81 6.00 -1.73 -11.09
C TRP A 81 4.84 -2.71 -11.39
N PHE A 82 5.14 -3.89 -11.94
CA PHE A 82 4.12 -4.91 -12.21
C PHE A 82 3.39 -5.38 -10.95
N LEU A 83 4.12 -5.45 -9.82
CA LEU A 83 3.55 -5.91 -8.55
C LEU A 83 2.66 -4.86 -7.87
N PHE A 84 3.00 -3.58 -8.00
CA PHE A 84 2.37 -2.51 -7.20
C PHE A 84 1.69 -1.43 -8.05
N ASN A 85 1.79 -1.51 -9.37
CA ASN A 85 1.30 -0.49 -10.31
C ASN A 85 1.66 0.95 -9.90
N SER A 86 2.86 1.11 -9.35
CA SER A 86 3.35 2.37 -8.78
C SER A 86 4.86 2.51 -8.90
N ASP A 87 5.36 3.73 -8.73
CA ASP A 87 6.79 4.01 -8.71
C ASP A 87 7.49 3.26 -7.59
N ASN A 88 8.71 2.76 -7.86
CA ASN A 88 9.54 2.02 -6.90
C ASN A 88 9.84 2.80 -5.61
N GLU A 89 9.80 4.11 -5.66
CA GLU A 89 10.03 5.01 -4.54
C GLU A 89 8.72 5.47 -3.87
N ALA A 90 7.57 4.91 -4.26
CA ALA A 90 6.31 5.21 -3.60
C ALA A 90 6.41 4.90 -2.10
N TYR A 91 5.88 5.83 -1.30
CA TYR A 91 6.06 5.79 0.15
C TYR A 91 5.56 4.48 0.76
N PHE A 92 4.41 3.97 0.32
CA PHE A 92 3.84 2.71 0.82
C PHE A 92 4.72 1.48 0.52
N ILE A 93 5.51 1.47 -0.59
CA ILE A 93 6.46 0.39 -0.88
C ILE A 93 7.64 0.45 0.09
N ILE A 94 8.13 1.65 0.38
CA ILE A 94 9.21 1.86 1.35
C ILE A 94 8.76 1.44 2.75
N GLU A 95 7.54 1.79 3.15
CA GLU A 95 6.92 1.36 4.40
C GLU A 95 6.82 -0.16 4.47
N ALA A 96 6.26 -0.79 3.44
CA ALA A 96 6.13 -2.24 3.36
C ALA A 96 7.50 -2.93 3.52
N VAL A 97 8.50 -2.52 2.74
CA VAL A 97 9.86 -3.10 2.81
C VAL A 97 10.53 -2.83 4.16
N ALA A 98 10.37 -1.62 4.73
CA ALA A 98 10.99 -1.26 6.01
C ALA A 98 10.40 -2.02 7.19
N ASN A 99 9.12 -2.37 7.11
CA ASN A 99 8.33 -3.05 8.14
C ASN A 99 8.30 -4.57 7.98
N THR A 100 8.74 -5.10 6.83
CA THR A 100 8.74 -6.51 6.47
C THR A 100 9.62 -7.34 7.39
N ASN A 101 9.11 -8.46 7.89
CA ASN A 101 9.83 -9.45 8.68
C ASN A 101 10.27 -10.67 7.82
N LYS A 102 11.02 -11.62 8.42
CA LYS A 102 11.55 -12.79 7.70
C LYS A 102 10.47 -13.69 7.11
N HIS A 103 9.32 -13.80 7.76
CA HIS A 103 8.22 -14.63 7.28
C HIS A 103 7.53 -13.99 6.09
N GLU A 104 7.27 -12.70 6.13
CA GLU A 104 6.74 -11.93 5.01
C GLU A 104 7.63 -12.00 3.78
N ILE A 105 8.96 -11.96 3.98
CA ILE A 105 9.91 -12.16 2.89
C ILE A 105 9.70 -13.53 2.24
N LEU A 106 9.64 -14.60 3.03
CA LEU A 106 9.47 -15.96 2.51
C LEU A 106 8.16 -16.10 1.73
N GLU A 107 7.10 -15.51 2.21
CA GLU A 107 5.81 -15.51 1.54
C GLU A 107 5.76 -14.72 0.27
N PHE A 108 6.31 -13.50 0.31
CA PHE A 108 6.47 -12.71 -0.90
C PHE A 108 7.18 -13.53 -1.97
N PHE A 109 8.24 -14.27 -1.59
CA PHE A 109 8.93 -15.17 -2.51
C PHE A 109 8.04 -16.34 -2.96
N GLN A 110 7.23 -16.92 -2.10
CA GLN A 110 6.33 -18.02 -2.46
C GLN A 110 5.20 -17.53 -3.38
N LEU A 111 4.55 -16.44 -3.02
CA LEU A 111 3.44 -15.86 -3.79
C LEU A 111 3.90 -15.39 -5.18
N HIS A 112 5.11 -14.82 -5.27
CA HIS A 112 5.64 -14.28 -6.51
C HIS A 112 6.73 -15.14 -7.15
N LEU A 113 6.79 -16.44 -6.81
CA LEU A 113 7.82 -17.36 -7.30
C LEU A 113 7.90 -17.38 -8.83
N ALA A 114 6.77 -17.38 -9.52
CA ALA A 114 6.71 -17.36 -10.98
C ALA A 114 7.34 -16.09 -11.57
N LEU A 115 7.04 -14.93 -11.01
CA LEU A 115 7.63 -13.64 -11.43
C LEU A 115 9.13 -13.60 -11.14
N LEU A 116 9.55 -14.03 -9.97
CA LEU A 116 10.97 -14.07 -9.59
C LEU A 116 11.75 -15.05 -10.47
N ALA A 117 11.18 -16.20 -10.79
CA ALA A 117 11.74 -17.16 -11.74
C ALA A 117 11.83 -16.55 -13.15
N ALA A 118 10.83 -15.81 -13.59
CA ALA A 118 10.84 -15.11 -14.88
C ALA A 118 11.92 -14.01 -14.93
N VAL A 119 12.09 -13.24 -13.85
CA VAL A 119 13.19 -12.25 -13.73
C VAL A 119 14.55 -12.92 -13.83
N LEU A 120 14.78 -13.97 -13.07
CA LEU A 120 16.05 -14.72 -13.09
C LEU A 120 16.29 -15.37 -14.46
N PHE A 121 15.28 -15.99 -15.04
CA PHE A 121 15.35 -16.59 -16.36
C PHE A 121 15.67 -15.54 -17.43
N SER A 122 15.00 -14.40 -17.41
CA SER A 122 15.24 -13.28 -18.33
C SER A 122 16.68 -12.77 -18.21
N LEU A 123 17.19 -12.61 -17.00
CA LEU A 123 18.57 -12.19 -16.75
C LEU A 123 19.58 -13.20 -17.32
N VAL A 124 19.36 -14.50 -17.06
CA VAL A 124 20.23 -15.58 -17.57
C VAL A 124 20.21 -15.61 -19.10
N VAL A 125 19.04 -15.49 -19.71
CA VAL A 125 18.87 -15.47 -21.17
C VAL A 125 19.56 -14.23 -21.78
N LEU A 126 19.36 -13.05 -21.22
CA LEU A 126 20.01 -11.82 -21.71
C LEU A 126 21.54 -11.91 -21.62
N LEU A 127 22.08 -12.35 -20.48
CA LEU A 127 23.51 -12.55 -20.31
C LEU A 127 24.06 -13.66 -21.20
N GLY A 128 23.32 -14.75 -21.39
CA GLY A 128 23.69 -15.85 -22.28
C GLY A 128 23.76 -15.43 -23.74
N ILE A 129 22.73 -14.73 -24.24
CA ILE A 129 22.69 -14.19 -25.60
C ILE A 129 23.84 -13.18 -25.81
N TYR A 130 24.00 -12.26 -24.85
CA TYR A 130 25.08 -11.27 -24.90
C TYR A 130 26.45 -11.94 -24.92
N SER A 131 26.74 -12.85 -24.02
CA SER A 131 28.02 -13.57 -23.95
C SER A 131 28.28 -14.36 -25.23
N TYR A 132 27.30 -15.11 -25.72
CA TYR A 132 27.42 -15.84 -26.98
C TYR A 132 27.69 -14.90 -28.15
N ALA A 133 26.99 -13.78 -28.25
CA ALA A 133 27.15 -12.82 -29.31
C ALA A 133 28.57 -12.21 -29.30
N VAL A 134 29.04 -11.79 -28.12
CA VAL A 134 30.36 -11.14 -27.99
C VAL A 134 31.50 -12.14 -28.18
N PHE A 135 31.40 -13.37 -27.67
CA PHE A 135 32.46 -14.37 -27.75
C PHE A 135 32.52 -15.12 -29.08
N LYS A 136 31.35 -15.44 -29.69
CA LYS A 136 31.27 -16.33 -30.84
C LYS A 136 30.97 -15.64 -32.17
N LEU A 137 30.08 -14.62 -32.17
CA LEU A 137 29.61 -14.02 -33.42
C LEU A 137 30.47 -12.87 -33.88
N VAL A 138 31.17 -12.18 -32.98
CA VAL A 138 31.97 -11.00 -33.34
C VAL A 138 33.40 -11.41 -33.60
N LYS A 139 33.80 -11.36 -34.88
CA LYS A 139 35.23 -11.45 -35.26
C LYS A 139 35.93 -10.15 -34.85
N PRO A 140 37.24 -10.20 -34.52
CA PRO A 140 38.04 -9.01 -34.21
C PRO A 140 37.83 -7.89 -35.23
N VAL A 141 37.50 -6.69 -34.73
CA VAL A 141 37.30 -5.51 -35.59
C VAL A 141 38.25 -4.41 -35.13
N HIS A 142 38.99 -3.83 -36.08
CA HIS A 142 39.83 -2.69 -35.77
C HIS A 142 38.99 -1.39 -35.70
N PHE A 143 39.14 -0.62 -34.63
CA PHE A 143 38.46 0.65 -34.42
C PHE A 143 38.65 1.65 -35.58
N SER A 144 39.81 1.64 -36.21
CA SER A 144 40.09 2.48 -37.38
C SER A 144 39.06 2.36 -38.50
N GLN A 145 38.46 1.17 -38.68
CA GLN A 145 37.43 0.95 -39.72
C GLN A 145 36.09 1.65 -39.41
N LEU A 146 35.70 1.71 -38.13
CA LEU A 146 34.49 2.45 -37.68
C LEU A 146 34.74 3.97 -37.68
N TRP A 147 35.93 4.39 -37.22
CA TRP A 147 36.30 5.80 -37.12
C TRP A 147 36.47 6.50 -38.47
N ASN A 148 36.75 5.79 -39.54
CA ASN A 148 36.87 6.35 -40.88
C ASN A 148 35.52 6.81 -41.48
N SER A 149 34.38 6.35 -40.95
CA SER A 149 33.07 6.82 -41.38
C SER A 149 32.66 8.09 -40.63
N ARG A 150 32.36 9.16 -41.40
CA ARG A 150 31.92 10.45 -40.84
C ARG A 150 30.66 10.32 -39.99
N ILE A 151 29.72 9.46 -40.42
CA ILE A 151 28.46 9.19 -39.72
C ILE A 151 28.73 8.52 -38.37
N TYR A 152 29.55 7.47 -38.31
CA TYR A 152 29.86 6.78 -37.05
C TYR A 152 30.59 7.66 -36.04
N ARG A 153 31.48 8.56 -36.49
CA ARG A 153 32.12 9.55 -35.63
C ARG A 153 31.11 10.47 -34.99
N ILE A 154 30.18 11.01 -35.79
CA ILE A 154 29.11 11.88 -35.26
C ILE A 154 28.25 11.15 -34.24
N CYS A 155 27.81 9.93 -34.54
CA CYS A 155 27.02 9.12 -33.61
C CYS A 155 27.77 8.82 -32.30
N ILE A 156 29.06 8.46 -32.39
CA ILE A 156 29.87 8.18 -31.18
C ILE A 156 30.03 9.44 -30.32
N ILE A 157 30.37 10.59 -30.96
CA ILE A 157 30.50 11.86 -30.23
C ILE A 157 29.18 12.26 -29.59
N PHE A 158 28.06 12.11 -30.27
CA PHE A 158 26.72 12.40 -29.75
C PHE A 158 26.37 11.51 -28.57
N LEU A 159 26.62 10.19 -28.66
CA LEU A 159 26.42 9.26 -27.56
C LEU A 159 27.31 9.59 -26.35
N MET A 160 28.55 9.97 -26.57
CA MET A 160 29.47 10.42 -25.51
C MET A 160 28.94 11.68 -24.81
N LEU A 161 28.46 12.66 -25.59
CA LEU A 161 27.88 13.90 -25.03
C LEU A 161 26.63 13.58 -24.18
N LEU A 162 25.75 12.72 -24.68
CA LEU A 162 24.56 12.28 -23.92
C LEU A 162 24.94 11.55 -22.64
N THR A 163 25.96 10.69 -22.69
CA THR A 163 26.48 10.00 -21.49
C THR A 163 27.00 11.01 -20.47
N VAL A 164 27.90 11.92 -20.88
CA VAL A 164 28.48 12.93 -20.00
C VAL A 164 27.39 13.81 -19.39
N THR A 165 26.46 14.29 -20.21
CA THR A 165 25.31 15.09 -19.72
C THR A 165 24.48 14.33 -18.70
N SER A 166 24.19 13.04 -18.96
CA SER A 166 23.42 12.20 -18.02
C SER A 166 24.12 12.05 -16.66
N TYR A 167 25.44 11.89 -16.64
CA TYR A 167 26.21 11.83 -15.39
C TYR A 167 26.36 13.18 -14.69
N LEU A 168 26.31 14.30 -15.43
CA LEU A 168 26.39 15.64 -14.85
C LEU A 168 25.06 16.09 -14.23
N MET A 169 23.93 15.68 -14.80
CA MET A 169 22.59 16.08 -14.35
C MET A 169 22.16 15.33 -13.09
N LYS A 170 21.86 16.05 -11.98
CA LYS A 170 21.39 15.47 -10.72
C LYS A 170 20.16 14.56 -10.87
N PRO A 171 19.10 14.91 -11.63
CA PRO A 171 17.95 14.04 -11.82
C PRO A 171 18.29 12.71 -12.49
N SER A 172 19.21 12.71 -13.47
CA SER A 172 19.65 11.49 -14.14
C SER A 172 20.48 10.61 -13.21
N ARG A 173 21.40 11.19 -12.43
CA ARG A 173 22.24 10.42 -11.49
C ARG A 173 21.43 9.65 -10.45
N LYS A 174 20.28 10.16 -10.03
CA LYS A 174 19.38 9.45 -9.10
C LYS A 174 18.89 8.11 -9.65
N VAL A 175 18.80 7.98 -10.98
CA VAL A 175 18.36 6.75 -11.64
C VAL A 175 19.49 5.72 -11.75
N HIS A 176 20.77 6.13 -11.55
CA HIS A 176 21.91 5.20 -11.59
C HIS A 176 21.78 4.12 -10.51
N PRO A 177 21.95 2.82 -10.82
CA PRO A 177 21.69 1.72 -9.88
C PRO A 177 22.29 1.93 -8.50
N VAL A 178 23.56 2.30 -8.40
CA VAL A 178 24.24 2.50 -7.11
C VAL A 178 23.59 3.64 -6.30
N VAL A 179 23.31 4.77 -6.95
CA VAL A 179 22.70 5.93 -6.29
C VAL A 179 21.27 5.62 -5.87
N PHE A 180 20.49 4.99 -6.76
CA PHE A 180 19.11 4.59 -6.49
C PHE A 180 19.02 3.68 -5.25
N TRP A 181 19.79 2.59 -5.21
CA TRP A 181 19.73 1.66 -4.09
C TRP A 181 20.30 2.23 -2.79
N GLN A 182 21.27 3.16 -2.89
CA GLN A 182 21.76 3.90 -1.73
C GLN A 182 20.69 4.83 -1.16
N ASP A 183 20.01 5.61 -2.01
CA ASP A 183 18.92 6.50 -1.60
C ASP A 183 17.73 5.69 -1.05
N TYR A 184 17.41 4.56 -1.68
CA TYR A 184 16.38 3.64 -1.23
C TYR A 184 16.67 3.08 0.16
N HIS A 185 17.90 2.63 0.40
CA HIS A 185 18.35 2.19 1.72
C HIS A 185 18.25 3.30 2.76
N ALA A 186 18.65 4.53 2.42
CA ALA A 186 18.54 5.67 3.32
C ALA A 186 17.09 5.96 3.70
N LYS A 187 16.14 5.85 2.76
CA LYS A 187 14.70 5.99 3.04
C LYS A 187 14.19 4.93 4.02
N ILE A 188 14.62 3.67 3.85
CA ILE A 188 14.30 2.57 4.79
C ILE A 188 14.85 2.87 6.19
N GLN A 189 16.10 3.33 6.30
CA GLN A 189 16.69 3.67 7.60
C GLN A 189 15.96 4.85 8.26
N ASN A 190 15.63 5.89 7.51
CA ASN A 190 14.83 7.02 8.00
C ASN A 190 13.48 6.57 8.56
N PHE A 191 12.83 5.59 7.90
CA PHE A 191 11.59 5.01 8.42
C PHE A 191 11.80 4.30 9.76
N LYS A 192 12.85 3.47 9.88
CA LYS A 192 13.20 2.77 11.12
C LYS A 192 13.60 3.73 12.26
N ASP A 193 14.25 4.84 11.93
CA ASP A 193 14.63 5.85 12.93
C ASP A 193 13.40 6.61 13.45
N ARG A 194 12.35 6.77 12.65
CA ARG A 194 11.06 7.33 13.11
C ARG A 194 10.40 6.46 14.18
N ILE A 195 10.47 5.13 14.05
CA ILE A 195 9.96 4.22 15.08
C ILE A 195 10.59 4.54 16.46
N LYS A 196 11.87 4.88 16.49
CA LYS A 196 12.57 5.25 17.75
C LYS A 196 12.04 6.55 18.37
N GLN A 197 11.41 7.42 17.58
CA GLN A 197 10.87 8.69 18.03
C GLN A 197 9.48 8.56 18.68
N HIS A 198 8.79 7.41 18.54
CA HIS A 198 7.42 7.25 19.02
C HIS A 198 7.25 7.54 20.50
N LYS A 199 8.24 7.22 21.33
CA LYS A 199 8.20 7.58 22.76
C LYS A 199 8.11 9.09 23.01
N ALA A 200 8.81 9.90 22.21
CA ALA A 200 8.72 11.36 22.30
C ALA A 200 7.36 11.87 21.77
N VAL A 201 6.84 11.21 20.74
CA VAL A 201 5.48 11.50 20.21
C VAL A 201 4.43 11.24 21.30
N HIS A 202 4.51 10.12 22.03
CA HIS A 202 3.60 9.81 23.14
C HIS A 202 3.63 10.89 24.23
N GLN A 203 4.82 11.40 24.59
CA GLN A 203 4.95 12.49 25.55
C GLN A 203 4.26 13.77 25.07
N GLN A 204 4.37 14.08 23.77
CA GLN A 204 3.66 15.22 23.18
C GLN A 204 2.15 15.03 23.21
N TRP A 205 1.64 13.84 22.91
CA TRP A 205 0.23 13.49 22.99
C TRP A 205 -0.33 13.69 24.40
N ASP A 206 0.39 13.16 25.41
CA ASP A 206 -0.03 13.30 26.81
C ASP A 206 -0.08 14.78 27.26
N LEU A 207 0.92 15.56 26.86
CA LEU A 207 0.97 16.99 27.17
C LEU A 207 -0.17 17.76 26.50
N SER A 208 -0.41 17.50 25.21
CA SER A 208 -1.46 18.19 24.45
C SER A 208 -2.84 17.83 24.97
N ALA A 209 -3.12 16.53 25.16
CA ALA A 209 -4.42 16.09 25.69
C ALA A 209 -4.70 16.68 27.07
N LYS A 210 -3.70 16.73 27.96
CA LYS A 210 -3.82 17.34 29.30
C LYS A 210 -4.16 18.84 29.25
N GLN A 211 -3.66 19.56 28.24
CA GLN A 211 -3.86 21.00 28.09
C GLN A 211 -5.17 21.35 27.38
N ASN A 212 -5.56 20.52 26.42
CA ASN A 212 -6.59 20.86 25.44
C ASN A 212 -7.91 20.11 25.64
N LEU A 213 -7.96 19.02 26.43
CA LEU A 213 -9.19 18.25 26.64
C LEU A 213 -10.29 19.07 27.32
N VAL A 214 -11.48 19.00 26.75
CA VAL A 214 -12.74 19.47 27.34
C VAL A 214 -13.73 18.32 27.34
N LEU A 215 -14.31 18.02 28.50
CA LEU A 215 -15.36 17.01 28.65
C LEU A 215 -16.73 17.64 28.52
N THR A 216 -17.62 17.04 27.75
CA THR A 216 -19.04 17.40 27.71
C THR A 216 -19.84 16.57 28.71
N ASP A 217 -21.12 16.89 28.89
CA ASP A 217 -22.00 16.11 29.74
C ASP A 217 -22.17 14.66 29.26
N GLN A 218 -22.07 14.43 27.96
CA GLN A 218 -22.10 13.09 27.34
C GLN A 218 -20.93 12.20 27.80
N ALA A 219 -19.81 12.76 28.21
CA ALA A 219 -18.64 12.00 28.69
C ALA A 219 -18.83 11.45 30.13
N LYS A 220 -19.99 11.67 30.77
CA LYS A 220 -20.30 11.18 32.12
C LYS A 220 -20.77 9.73 32.07
N GLY A 221 -20.63 9.04 33.21
CA GLY A 221 -21.11 7.66 33.38
C GLY A 221 -20.14 6.59 32.86
N LYS A 222 -20.63 5.37 32.84
CA LYS A 222 -19.91 4.21 32.31
C LYS A 222 -20.06 4.15 30.80
N GLN A 223 -18.97 3.99 30.08
CA GLN A 223 -18.99 4.01 28.62
C GLN A 223 -18.10 2.93 28.01
N THR A 224 -18.60 2.27 26.98
CA THR A 224 -17.80 1.34 26.15
C THR A 224 -17.89 1.73 24.69
N HIS A 225 -16.77 2.11 24.12
CA HIS A 225 -16.64 2.45 22.71
C HIS A 225 -15.80 1.40 22.01
N VAL A 226 -16.28 0.88 20.87
CA VAL A 226 -15.60 -0.08 20.04
C VAL A 226 -15.30 0.56 18.69
N LEU A 227 -14.03 0.61 18.32
CA LEU A 227 -13.56 1.02 17.02
C LEU A 227 -12.97 -0.19 16.30
N VAL A 228 -13.60 -0.61 15.21
CA VAL A 228 -13.05 -1.63 14.31
C VAL A 228 -12.30 -0.93 13.19
N LEU A 229 -11.00 -1.15 13.16
CA LEU A 229 -10.13 -0.76 12.06
C LEU A 229 -10.00 -1.96 11.13
N SER A 230 -10.75 -1.93 10.04
CA SER A 230 -10.66 -2.96 9.00
C SER A 230 -9.52 -2.65 8.04
N GLU A 231 -9.13 -3.61 7.23
CA GLU A 231 -7.96 -3.55 6.36
C GLU A 231 -8.37 -3.79 4.91
N SER A 232 -8.01 -2.85 4.03
CA SER A 232 -8.10 -3.04 2.56
C SER A 232 -9.53 -3.23 2.02
N ILE A 233 -10.55 -2.68 2.67
CA ILE A 233 -11.96 -2.86 2.28
C ILE A 233 -12.46 -1.70 1.44
N THR A 234 -12.88 -1.97 0.18
CA THR A 234 -13.60 -0.98 -0.62
C THR A 234 -15.12 -1.14 -0.52
N SER A 235 -15.83 -0.03 -0.35
CA SER A 235 -17.30 -0.02 -0.35
C SER A 235 -17.91 -0.38 -1.71
N LEU A 236 -17.12 -0.36 -2.78
CA LEU A 236 -17.53 -0.79 -4.12
C LEU A 236 -17.88 -2.29 -4.19
N ASN A 237 -17.41 -3.09 -3.25
CA ASN A 237 -17.74 -4.51 -3.11
C ASN A 237 -18.77 -4.81 -2.02
N TYR A 238 -19.37 -3.78 -1.38
CA TYR A 238 -20.38 -4.00 -0.35
C TYR A 238 -21.77 -4.13 -0.98
N GLY A 239 -22.45 -5.27 -0.76
CA GLY A 239 -23.82 -5.53 -1.22
C GLY A 239 -24.80 -4.47 -0.71
N ILE A 240 -24.69 -4.07 0.56
CA ILE A 240 -25.47 -3.00 1.19
C ILE A 240 -25.31 -1.65 0.47
N CYS A 241 -24.16 -1.42 -0.18
CA CYS A 241 -23.89 -0.22 -0.97
C CYS A 241 -24.37 -0.32 -2.42
N GLY A 242 -24.89 -1.46 -2.82
CA GLY A 242 -25.43 -1.70 -4.17
C GLY A 242 -24.54 -2.55 -5.08
N TYR A 243 -23.52 -3.19 -4.52
CA TYR A 243 -22.75 -4.19 -5.24
C TYR A 243 -23.63 -5.40 -5.59
N PRO A 244 -23.53 -5.98 -6.81
CA PRO A 244 -24.45 -7.04 -7.25
C PRO A 244 -24.35 -8.35 -6.45
N ARG A 245 -23.20 -8.63 -5.81
CA ARG A 245 -23.05 -9.79 -4.94
C ARG A 245 -23.47 -9.43 -3.50
N ASP A 246 -24.14 -10.38 -2.86
CA ASP A 246 -24.55 -10.26 -1.47
C ASP A 246 -23.37 -10.58 -0.54
N THR A 247 -22.46 -9.60 -0.41
CA THR A 247 -21.26 -9.67 0.42
C THR A 247 -21.46 -9.16 1.83
N THR A 248 -22.63 -8.53 2.12
CA THR A 248 -22.92 -7.95 3.44
C THR A 248 -24.33 -8.31 3.95
N PRO A 249 -24.71 -9.62 3.98
CA PRO A 249 -26.06 -10.04 4.37
C PRO A 249 -26.36 -9.78 5.84
N GLU A 250 -25.37 -9.86 6.75
CA GLU A 250 -25.59 -9.66 8.17
C GLU A 250 -25.78 -8.18 8.53
N LEU A 251 -25.00 -7.29 7.95
CA LEU A 251 -25.20 -5.84 8.08
C LEU A 251 -26.51 -5.40 7.47
N SER A 252 -26.91 -6.00 6.34
CA SER A 252 -28.20 -5.69 5.68
C SER A 252 -29.42 -5.99 6.57
N LYS A 253 -29.35 -7.02 7.40
CA LYS A 253 -30.40 -7.35 8.40
C LYS A 253 -30.51 -6.34 9.54
N ARG A 254 -29.50 -5.50 9.74
CA ARG A 254 -29.37 -4.57 10.88
C ARG A 254 -29.49 -3.10 10.48
N LEU A 255 -30.00 -2.81 9.27
CA LEU A 255 -30.09 -1.44 8.74
C LEU A 255 -31.00 -0.49 9.53
N ASP A 256 -31.95 -1.06 10.27
CA ASP A 256 -32.84 -0.31 11.15
C ASP A 256 -32.12 0.29 12.37
N GLN A 257 -30.91 -0.19 12.68
CA GLN A 257 -30.12 0.28 13.81
C GLN A 257 -28.74 0.82 13.40
N LEU A 258 -28.29 0.56 12.16
CA LEU A 258 -27.00 1.01 11.65
C LEU A 258 -27.11 2.26 10.80
N LYS A 259 -26.14 3.15 10.89
CA LYS A 259 -25.86 4.15 9.86
C LYS A 259 -24.68 3.71 9.03
N VAL A 260 -24.86 3.58 7.71
CA VAL A 260 -23.84 3.12 6.77
C VAL A 260 -23.60 4.20 5.73
N PHE A 261 -22.36 4.61 5.57
CA PHE A 261 -21.91 5.52 4.51
C PHE A 261 -21.10 4.74 3.48
N CYS A 262 -21.54 4.80 2.23
CA CYS A 262 -20.92 4.09 1.12
C CYS A 262 -19.91 4.94 0.33
N ASN A 263 -19.87 6.23 0.59
CA ASN A 263 -19.05 7.17 -0.16
C ASN A 263 -18.06 7.91 0.76
N ALA A 264 -17.36 7.14 1.60
CA ALA A 264 -16.26 7.65 2.40
C ALA A 264 -14.92 7.38 1.70
N PHE A 265 -13.93 8.24 1.93
CA PHE A 265 -12.62 8.13 1.30
C PHE A 265 -11.51 8.17 2.34
N SER A 266 -10.61 7.21 2.25
CA SER A 266 -9.37 7.19 3.02
C SER A 266 -8.42 8.30 2.54
N PRO A 267 -7.66 8.93 3.45
CA PRO A 267 -6.70 9.96 3.07
C PRO A 267 -5.55 9.43 2.19
N VAL A 268 -5.20 8.16 2.32
CA VAL A 268 -4.10 7.51 1.58
C VAL A 268 -4.38 6.01 1.40
N PRO A 269 -3.86 5.37 0.33
CA PRO A 269 -4.11 3.95 0.05
C PRO A 269 -3.04 3.04 0.67
N SER A 270 -2.70 3.25 1.95
CA SER A 270 -1.71 2.44 2.68
C SER A 270 -1.97 2.44 4.17
N THR A 271 -1.85 1.28 4.81
CA THR A 271 -2.25 1.02 6.20
C THR A 271 -1.56 1.93 7.22
N ILE A 272 -0.23 1.92 7.27
CA ILE A 272 0.53 2.68 8.28
C ILE A 272 0.18 4.16 8.25
N ASN A 273 0.15 4.73 7.05
CA ASN A 273 -0.07 6.15 6.88
C ASN A 273 -1.54 6.53 7.06
N ALA A 274 -2.47 5.67 6.61
CA ALA A 274 -3.89 5.87 6.87
C ALA A 274 -4.19 5.88 8.36
N LEU A 275 -3.78 4.84 9.11
CA LEU A 275 -4.02 4.76 10.54
C LEU A 275 -3.36 5.90 11.33
N ARG A 276 -2.17 6.35 10.88
CA ARG A 276 -1.52 7.55 11.44
C ARG A 276 -2.42 8.79 11.30
N VAL A 277 -3.07 8.97 10.13
CA VAL A 277 -3.98 10.09 9.89
C VAL A 277 -5.30 9.90 10.66
N LEU A 278 -5.90 8.71 10.59
CA LEU A 278 -7.20 8.41 11.18
C LEU A 278 -7.23 8.58 12.71
N LEU A 279 -6.15 8.21 13.40
CA LEU A 279 -6.07 8.21 14.86
C LEU A 279 -5.36 9.43 15.45
N THR A 280 -4.85 10.30 14.58
CA THR A 280 -4.18 11.55 14.97
C THR A 280 -4.60 12.66 14.01
N GLN A 281 -4.22 13.89 14.30
CA GLN A 281 -4.40 15.01 13.38
C GLN A 281 -3.18 15.22 12.46
N SER A 282 -2.49 14.13 12.13
CA SER A 282 -1.32 14.19 11.26
C SER A 282 -1.74 14.45 9.82
N PRO A 283 -1.09 15.37 9.10
CA PRO A 283 -1.47 15.66 7.72
C PRO A 283 -1.12 14.47 6.79
N ALA A 284 -2.04 14.12 5.90
CA ALA A 284 -1.87 13.04 4.93
C ALA A 284 -0.70 13.27 3.97
N SER A 285 -0.43 14.52 3.59
CA SER A 285 0.63 14.91 2.65
C SER A 285 2.04 14.94 3.24
N GLN A 286 2.17 14.92 4.58
CA GLN A 286 3.45 15.02 5.29
C GLN A 286 3.73 13.77 6.09
N HIS A 287 4.16 12.72 5.43
CA HIS A 287 4.37 11.38 6.01
C HIS A 287 5.37 11.34 7.19
N GLU A 288 6.25 12.32 7.27
CA GLU A 288 7.30 12.39 8.31
C GLU A 288 6.86 13.18 9.55
N LYS A 289 5.72 13.86 9.48
CA LYS A 289 5.26 14.75 10.54
C LYS A 289 4.22 14.08 11.41
N TYR A 290 4.47 14.04 12.71
CA TYR A 290 3.50 13.64 13.71
C TYR A 290 2.74 14.87 14.23
N SER A 291 1.42 14.72 14.37
CA SER A 291 0.63 15.67 15.14
C SER A 291 0.91 15.49 16.64
N PRO A 292 0.87 16.56 17.44
CA PRO A 292 0.84 16.45 18.88
C PRO A 292 -0.51 15.95 19.41
N GLU A 293 -1.52 15.79 18.54
CA GLU A 293 -2.89 15.42 18.86
C GLU A 293 -3.16 13.97 18.48
N SER A 294 -3.82 13.22 19.37
CA SER A 294 -4.28 11.85 19.13
C SER A 294 -5.56 11.57 19.91
N VAL A 295 -6.53 10.94 19.24
CA VAL A 295 -7.77 10.50 19.91
C VAL A 295 -7.49 9.56 21.08
N LEU A 296 -6.42 8.74 20.99
CA LEU A 296 -6.01 7.85 22.08
C LEU A 296 -5.57 8.64 23.33
N ALA A 297 -4.86 9.75 23.11
CA ALA A 297 -4.41 10.59 24.23
C ALA A 297 -5.57 11.32 24.89
N TYR A 298 -6.51 11.83 24.11
CA TYR A 298 -7.73 12.43 24.64
C TYR A 298 -8.58 11.41 25.40
N ALA A 299 -8.72 10.19 24.87
CA ALA A 299 -9.41 9.09 25.54
C ALA A 299 -8.76 8.75 26.90
N ARG A 300 -7.43 8.58 26.91
CA ARG A 300 -6.67 8.32 28.14
C ARG A 300 -6.82 9.44 29.16
N ALA A 301 -6.68 10.69 28.73
CA ALA A 301 -6.84 11.86 29.60
C ALA A 301 -8.27 12.00 30.16
N ALA A 302 -9.28 11.49 29.46
CA ALA A 302 -10.68 11.41 29.89
C ALA A 302 -10.98 10.19 30.80
N GLY A 303 -9.96 9.37 31.11
CA GLY A 303 -10.07 8.22 32.01
C GLY A 303 -10.53 6.92 31.33
N TYR A 304 -10.42 6.81 30.03
CA TYR A 304 -10.68 5.54 29.33
C TYR A 304 -9.49 4.60 29.44
N LYS A 305 -9.76 3.34 29.77
CA LYS A 305 -8.82 2.23 29.57
C LYS A 305 -8.86 1.81 28.10
N ILE A 306 -7.69 1.81 27.46
CA ILE A 306 -7.58 1.61 26.03
C ILE A 306 -7.03 0.22 25.73
N TYR A 307 -7.77 -0.53 24.91
CA TYR A 307 -7.38 -1.85 24.42
C TYR A 307 -7.02 -1.75 22.94
N TRP A 308 -5.90 -2.37 22.56
CA TRP A 308 -5.50 -2.60 21.17
C TRP A 308 -5.44 -4.10 20.93
N ILE A 309 -6.46 -4.65 20.26
CA ILE A 309 -6.58 -6.09 19.99
C ILE A 309 -6.43 -6.26 18.50
N SER A 310 -5.28 -6.82 18.06
CA SER A 310 -4.88 -6.84 16.66
C SER A 310 -4.61 -8.25 16.17
N ASN A 311 -5.08 -8.53 14.95
CA ASN A 311 -4.68 -9.70 14.17
C ASN A 311 -3.54 -9.39 13.17
N GLN A 312 -2.92 -8.23 13.30
CA GLN A 312 -1.74 -7.82 12.53
C GLN A 312 -0.57 -7.56 13.48
N ASP A 313 0.63 -8.00 13.12
CA ASP A 313 1.88 -7.73 13.84
C ASP A 313 2.75 -6.75 13.06
N ASP A 314 2.29 -5.51 13.00
CA ASP A 314 3.00 -4.41 12.37
C ASP A 314 3.87 -3.69 13.39
N VAL A 315 5.20 -3.68 13.17
CA VAL A 315 6.17 -3.10 14.12
C VAL A 315 5.95 -1.60 14.31
N TYR A 316 5.60 -0.88 13.25
CA TYR A 316 5.38 0.57 13.33
C TYR A 316 4.11 0.88 14.11
N LEU A 317 2.99 0.24 13.78
CA LEU A 317 1.70 0.45 14.45
C LEU A 317 1.73 -0.03 15.90
N SER A 318 2.40 -1.17 16.17
CA SER A 318 2.59 -1.65 17.54
C SER A 318 3.46 -0.70 18.37
N SER A 319 4.46 -0.08 17.76
CA SER A 319 5.29 0.93 18.42
C SER A 319 4.56 2.27 18.61
N LEU A 320 3.78 2.72 17.62
CA LEU A 320 3.10 4.02 17.68
C LEU A 320 1.82 3.97 18.53
N PHE A 321 0.97 2.98 18.30
CA PHE A 321 -0.34 2.88 18.96
C PHE A 321 -0.37 1.81 20.03
N GLY A 322 0.03 0.58 19.72
CA GLY A 322 -0.06 -0.52 20.66
C GLY A 322 0.71 -0.29 21.96
N SER A 323 1.93 0.24 21.89
CA SER A 323 2.74 0.56 23.08
C SER A 323 2.21 1.76 23.88
N TYR A 324 1.33 2.55 23.26
CA TYR A 324 0.65 3.67 23.93
C TYR A 324 -0.61 3.21 24.67
N THR A 325 -1.22 2.08 24.33
CA THR A 325 -2.46 1.60 24.95
C THR A 325 -2.21 0.91 26.30
N ASP A 326 -3.26 0.75 27.12
CA ASP A 326 -3.13 0.12 28.44
C ASP A 326 -3.02 -1.40 28.32
N LYS A 327 -3.64 -1.99 27.29
CA LYS A 327 -3.54 -3.42 26.99
C LYS A 327 -3.46 -3.64 25.48
N ALA A 328 -2.32 -4.11 25.01
CA ALA A 328 -2.11 -4.50 23.60
C ALA A 328 -2.04 -6.03 23.48
N ILE A 329 -2.83 -6.59 22.59
CA ILE A 329 -2.90 -8.03 22.31
C ILE A 329 -2.71 -8.23 20.80
N TYR A 330 -1.78 -9.11 20.44
CA TYR A 330 -1.47 -9.45 19.05
C TYR A 330 -1.66 -10.95 18.85
N LYS A 331 -2.62 -11.35 18.02
CA LYS A 331 -2.91 -12.76 17.75
C LYS A 331 -1.96 -13.37 16.72
N ASN A 332 -1.56 -12.57 15.75
CA ASN A 332 -0.75 -13.00 14.63
C ASN A 332 0.71 -12.62 14.81
N ARG A 333 1.37 -13.18 15.84
CA ARG A 333 2.79 -12.86 16.14
C ARG A 333 3.81 -13.61 15.29
N ARG A 334 3.39 -14.57 14.48
CA ARG A 334 4.33 -15.49 13.81
C ARG A 334 4.61 -15.15 12.36
N SER A 335 3.80 -14.33 11.76
CA SER A 335 3.98 -13.95 10.37
C SER A 335 3.27 -12.66 10.12
N GLY A 336 3.79 -11.84 9.24
CA GLY A 336 3.05 -10.76 8.67
C GLY A 336 1.77 -11.23 7.97
N ARG A 337 1.54 -10.60 6.91
CA ARG A 337 0.34 -10.59 6.06
C ARG A 337 -0.12 -11.93 5.49
N SER A 338 0.63 -13.02 5.62
CA SER A 338 0.29 -14.37 5.14
C SER A 338 -0.16 -15.33 6.19
N SER A 339 -0.28 -14.88 7.36
CA SER A 339 -0.89 -15.71 8.36
C SER A 339 -2.28 -16.17 7.89
N SER A 340 -2.52 -17.44 7.99
CA SER A 340 -3.86 -18.03 7.99
C SER A 340 -4.63 -17.72 9.29
N SER A 341 -4.18 -16.73 10.07
CA SER A 341 -4.90 -16.30 11.26
C SER A 341 -6.17 -15.56 10.85
N LEU A 342 -7.30 -16.12 11.15
CA LEU A 342 -8.60 -15.52 10.90
C LEU A 342 -8.95 -14.50 11.98
N ASP A 343 -9.66 -13.44 11.62
CA ASP A 343 -10.00 -12.34 12.53
C ASP A 343 -10.96 -12.76 13.67
N GLU A 344 -11.69 -13.87 13.53
CA GLU A 344 -12.48 -14.45 14.62
C GLU A 344 -11.64 -14.82 15.85
N ASN A 345 -10.33 -14.98 15.71
CA ASN A 345 -9.40 -15.19 16.82
C ASN A 345 -9.38 -14.03 17.82
N LEU A 346 -9.86 -12.85 17.44
CA LEU A 346 -9.99 -11.68 18.29
C LEU A 346 -11.20 -11.76 19.25
N LEU A 347 -12.22 -12.58 18.95
CA LEU A 347 -13.47 -12.64 19.71
C LEU A 347 -13.25 -12.91 21.20
N SER A 348 -12.39 -13.87 21.55
CA SER A 348 -12.15 -14.21 22.96
C SER A 348 -11.52 -13.08 23.77
N ASP A 349 -10.60 -12.30 23.16
CA ASP A 349 -9.97 -11.17 23.82
C ASP A 349 -10.89 -9.94 23.85
N TYR A 350 -11.72 -9.79 22.83
CA TYR A 350 -12.77 -8.79 22.80
C TYR A 350 -13.79 -9.01 23.92
N GLN A 351 -14.29 -10.23 24.12
CA GLN A 351 -15.18 -10.59 25.22
C GLN A 351 -14.54 -10.32 26.58
N GLN A 352 -13.24 -10.62 26.75
CA GLN A 352 -12.52 -10.29 27.97
C GLN A 352 -12.41 -8.76 28.19
N ALA A 353 -12.22 -7.98 27.12
CA ALA A 353 -12.18 -6.53 27.23
C ALA A 353 -13.56 -5.93 27.56
N LEU A 354 -14.64 -6.49 27.00
CA LEU A 354 -16.02 -6.11 27.39
C LEU A 354 -16.30 -6.41 28.86
N ALA A 355 -15.90 -7.59 29.33
CA ALA A 355 -16.10 -8.04 30.73
C ALA A 355 -15.20 -7.32 31.77
N ASP A 356 -14.22 -6.51 31.32
CA ASP A 356 -13.37 -5.74 32.25
C ASP A 356 -14.21 -4.73 33.04
N PRO A 357 -14.02 -4.64 34.38
CA PRO A 357 -14.85 -3.81 35.26
C PRO A 357 -14.62 -2.30 35.15
N GLU A 358 -13.65 -1.87 34.33
CA GLU A 358 -13.35 -0.45 34.14
C GLU A 358 -14.57 0.32 33.62
N PRO A 359 -14.88 1.48 34.20
CA PRO A 359 -16.10 2.20 33.88
C PRO A 359 -16.09 2.83 32.51
N LYS A 360 -14.91 3.13 31.97
CA LYS A 360 -14.74 3.72 30.64
C LYS A 360 -13.73 2.90 29.83
N LYS A 361 -14.17 2.40 28.69
CA LYS A 361 -13.37 1.55 27.81
C LYS A 361 -13.40 2.06 26.37
N LEU A 362 -12.22 2.13 25.76
CA LEU A 362 -12.04 2.26 24.30
C LEU A 362 -11.37 0.98 23.81
N ILE A 363 -12.10 0.17 23.04
CA ILE A 363 -11.63 -1.10 22.52
C ILE A 363 -11.40 -0.93 21.02
N ILE A 364 -10.15 -1.07 20.57
CA ILE A 364 -9.77 -1.02 19.16
C ILE A 364 -9.53 -2.44 18.69
N LEU A 365 -10.33 -2.86 17.71
CA LEU A 365 -10.18 -4.15 17.02
C LEU A 365 -9.51 -3.88 15.67
N HIS A 366 -8.26 -4.32 15.51
CA HIS A 366 -7.49 -4.12 14.29
C HIS A 366 -7.41 -5.43 13.52
N LEU A 367 -8.18 -5.49 12.43
CA LEU A 367 -8.37 -6.70 11.63
C LEU A 367 -7.27 -6.85 10.59
N ILE A 368 -7.06 -8.08 10.11
CA ILE A 368 -6.32 -8.33 8.88
C ILE A 368 -7.21 -8.15 7.64
N GLY A 369 -8.53 -8.19 7.83
CA GLY A 369 -9.55 -7.88 6.84
C GLY A 369 -9.35 -8.58 5.49
N ALA A 370 -9.43 -7.81 4.41
CA ALA A 370 -9.14 -8.27 3.06
C ALA A 370 -7.74 -7.86 2.58
N HIS A 371 -6.73 -7.97 3.45
CA HIS A 371 -5.34 -7.77 3.04
C HIS A 371 -4.95 -8.76 1.92
N PRO A 372 -4.15 -8.38 0.90
CA PRO A 372 -3.72 -9.25 -0.19
C PRO A 372 -3.28 -10.65 0.26
N ASN A 373 -3.49 -11.66 -0.59
CA ASN A 373 -3.62 -13.08 -0.32
C ASN A 373 -5.02 -13.42 0.24
N TYR A 374 -6.03 -12.90 -0.43
CA TYR A 374 -7.44 -12.92 0.00
C TYR A 374 -7.94 -14.32 0.35
N GLN A 375 -7.45 -15.36 -0.32
CA GLN A 375 -7.82 -16.76 -0.06
C GLN A 375 -7.54 -17.20 1.40
N GLU A 376 -6.57 -16.57 2.07
CA GLU A 376 -6.23 -16.85 3.47
C GLU A 376 -7.07 -16.00 4.46
N ARG A 377 -7.98 -15.17 3.97
CA ARG A 377 -8.73 -14.21 4.80
C ARG A 377 -10.10 -14.71 5.24
N TYR A 378 -10.53 -15.87 4.79
CA TYR A 378 -11.81 -16.46 5.14
C TYR A 378 -11.72 -17.98 5.28
N PRO A 379 -12.53 -18.60 6.15
CA PRO A 379 -12.61 -20.07 6.24
C PRO A 379 -13.43 -20.64 5.08
N ALA A 380 -13.21 -21.90 4.75
CA ALA A 380 -13.84 -22.60 3.61
C ALA A 380 -15.38 -22.50 3.58
N ALA A 381 -16.02 -22.32 4.74
CA ALA A 381 -17.47 -22.14 4.85
C ALA A 381 -17.98 -20.85 4.16
N PHE A 382 -17.12 -19.86 3.94
CA PHE A 382 -17.43 -18.61 3.27
C PHE A 382 -16.99 -18.57 1.80
N ASN A 383 -16.49 -19.67 1.24
CA ASN A 383 -16.12 -19.77 -0.17
C ASN A 383 -17.38 -19.86 -1.07
N ARG A 384 -18.09 -18.76 -1.21
CA ARG A 384 -19.37 -18.65 -1.95
C ARG A 384 -19.18 -18.23 -3.41
N PHE A 385 -18.29 -17.26 -3.64
CA PHE A 385 -18.04 -16.73 -4.97
C PHE A 385 -16.82 -17.41 -5.59
N THR A 386 -16.99 -17.99 -6.77
CA THR A 386 -15.95 -18.79 -7.43
C THR A 386 -15.91 -18.48 -8.93
N SER A 387 -14.89 -18.93 -9.63
CA SER A 387 -14.77 -18.80 -11.09
C SER A 387 -15.90 -19.48 -11.89
N THR A 388 -16.61 -20.41 -11.24
CA THR A 388 -17.79 -21.09 -11.79
C THR A 388 -19.10 -20.35 -11.49
N SER A 389 -19.07 -19.32 -10.65
CA SER A 389 -20.21 -18.43 -10.41
C SER A 389 -20.55 -17.71 -11.69
N ASN A 390 -21.72 -17.98 -12.25
CA ASN A 390 -22.19 -17.33 -13.48
C ASN A 390 -23.07 -16.13 -13.13
N ASP A 391 -22.53 -15.26 -12.25
CA ASP A 391 -23.23 -14.07 -11.76
C ASP A 391 -22.91 -12.82 -12.60
N ALA A 392 -23.61 -11.72 -12.30
CA ALA A 392 -23.45 -10.46 -13.02
C ALA A 392 -22.03 -9.89 -12.94
N VAL A 393 -21.34 -10.08 -11.79
CA VAL A 393 -19.97 -9.56 -11.58
C VAL A 393 -18.96 -10.34 -12.42
N GLU A 394 -19.03 -11.67 -12.38
CA GLU A 394 -18.12 -12.51 -13.18
C GLU A 394 -18.34 -12.27 -14.69
N ASN A 395 -19.59 -12.05 -15.11
CA ASN A 395 -19.90 -11.74 -16.50
C ASN A 395 -19.41 -10.35 -16.91
N ASP A 396 -19.55 -9.33 -16.06
CA ASP A 396 -19.00 -7.99 -16.30
C ASP A 396 -17.47 -8.02 -16.46
N LEU A 397 -16.78 -8.68 -15.54
CA LEU A 397 -15.32 -8.81 -15.60
C LEU A 397 -14.84 -9.55 -16.86
N LYS A 398 -15.57 -10.60 -17.30
CA LYS A 398 -15.29 -11.29 -18.56
C LYS A 398 -15.53 -10.37 -19.77
N ASN A 399 -16.60 -9.62 -19.79
CA ASN A 399 -16.93 -8.71 -20.89
C ASN A 399 -15.92 -7.56 -21.03
N ARG A 400 -15.26 -7.21 -19.93
CA ARG A 400 -14.21 -6.19 -19.88
C ARG A 400 -12.81 -6.77 -20.12
N ASP A 401 -12.70 -8.05 -20.51
CA ASP A 401 -11.44 -8.77 -20.74
C ASP A 401 -10.45 -8.73 -19.54
N ILE A 402 -10.98 -8.66 -18.31
CA ILE A 402 -10.17 -8.72 -17.09
C ILE A 402 -9.52 -10.11 -16.99
N ASP A 403 -8.22 -10.12 -16.68
CA ASP A 403 -7.41 -11.34 -16.58
C ASP A 403 -8.07 -12.38 -15.67
N PRO A 404 -8.11 -13.68 -16.05
CA PRO A 404 -8.69 -14.75 -15.22
C PRO A 404 -8.12 -14.81 -13.81
N TRP A 405 -6.83 -14.45 -13.64
CA TRP A 405 -6.20 -14.38 -12.33
C TRP A 405 -6.81 -13.27 -11.46
N ILE A 406 -7.01 -12.07 -12.01
CA ILE A 406 -7.64 -10.94 -11.31
C ILE A 406 -9.09 -11.26 -10.97
N ARG A 407 -9.83 -11.94 -11.86
CA ARG A 407 -11.19 -12.42 -11.58
C ARG A 407 -11.23 -13.42 -10.42
N SER A 408 -10.26 -14.32 -10.35
CA SER A 408 -10.12 -15.24 -9.20
C SER A 408 -9.86 -14.48 -7.89
N LEU A 409 -8.94 -13.51 -7.91
CA LEU A 409 -8.67 -12.66 -6.75
C LEU A 409 -9.89 -11.83 -6.32
N ARG A 410 -10.71 -11.35 -7.28
CA ARG A 410 -11.99 -10.67 -6.98
C ARG A 410 -12.96 -11.60 -6.24
N ASN A 411 -13.04 -12.87 -6.65
CA ASN A 411 -13.89 -13.86 -6.00
C ASN A 411 -13.44 -14.10 -4.54
N ASP A 412 -12.13 -14.29 -4.33
CA ASP A 412 -11.57 -14.47 -3.00
C ASP A 412 -11.74 -13.21 -2.12
N TYR A 413 -11.60 -12.03 -2.71
CA TYR A 413 -11.86 -10.76 -2.04
C TYR A 413 -13.32 -10.65 -1.57
N ASP A 414 -14.28 -10.95 -2.43
CA ASP A 414 -15.70 -10.92 -2.08
C ASP A 414 -16.06 -11.95 -1.00
N ASN A 415 -15.40 -13.10 -0.98
CA ASN A 415 -15.53 -14.11 0.07
C ASN A 415 -14.96 -13.63 1.41
N ALA A 416 -13.84 -12.88 1.37
CA ALA A 416 -13.27 -12.27 2.57
C ALA A 416 -14.22 -11.20 3.16
N LEU A 417 -14.86 -10.39 2.31
CA LEU A 417 -15.85 -9.41 2.74
C LEU A 417 -17.10 -10.08 3.35
N LEU A 418 -17.56 -11.19 2.77
CA LEU A 418 -18.68 -11.96 3.31
C LEU A 418 -18.37 -12.53 4.70
N TYR A 419 -17.13 -12.97 4.93
CA TYR A 419 -16.67 -13.42 6.24
C TYR A 419 -16.56 -12.26 7.23
N GLU A 420 -16.01 -11.12 6.80
CA GLU A 420 -15.90 -9.94 7.64
C GLU A 420 -17.28 -9.41 8.06
N ASP A 421 -18.27 -9.37 7.17
CA ASP A 421 -19.65 -9.00 7.46
C ASP A 421 -20.23 -9.82 8.62
N TRP A 422 -20.04 -11.15 8.57
CA TRP A 422 -20.43 -12.05 9.65
C TRP A 422 -19.73 -11.70 10.97
N LEU A 423 -18.43 -11.42 10.93
CA LEU A 423 -17.63 -11.11 12.12
C LEU A 423 -17.99 -9.75 12.72
N LEU A 424 -18.22 -8.74 11.90
CA LEU A 424 -18.66 -7.41 12.33
C LEU A 424 -20.01 -7.50 13.06
N ALA A 425 -20.93 -8.31 12.53
CA ALA A 425 -22.21 -8.57 13.21
C ALA A 425 -22.00 -9.23 14.58
N LYS A 426 -21.07 -10.18 14.70
CA LYS A 426 -20.74 -10.81 15.99
C LYS A 426 -20.17 -9.81 16.99
N PHE A 427 -19.24 -8.95 16.60
CA PHE A 427 -18.70 -7.92 17.48
C PHE A 427 -19.79 -6.95 17.95
N LEU A 428 -20.70 -6.56 17.08
CA LEU A 428 -21.81 -5.68 17.43
C LEU A 428 -22.78 -6.37 18.39
N ASP A 429 -23.18 -7.62 18.12
CA ASP A 429 -24.11 -8.39 18.95
C ASP A 429 -23.57 -8.57 20.39
N GLU A 430 -22.25 -8.85 20.53
CA GLU A 430 -21.57 -8.94 21.83
C GLU A 430 -21.59 -7.60 22.59
N LEU A 431 -21.33 -6.47 21.90
CA LEU A 431 -21.43 -5.16 22.52
C LEU A 431 -22.86 -4.82 22.97
N GLN A 432 -23.83 -5.13 22.12
CA GLN A 432 -25.24 -4.89 22.43
C GLN A 432 -25.77 -5.73 23.61
N ALA A 433 -25.21 -6.92 23.82
CA ALA A 433 -25.49 -7.78 24.94
C ALA A 433 -24.88 -7.28 26.28
N ASP A 434 -23.87 -6.39 26.22
CA ASP A 434 -23.30 -5.76 27.42
C ASP A 434 -24.19 -4.59 27.88
N HIS A 435 -24.98 -4.81 28.94
CA HIS A 435 -25.87 -3.80 29.51
C HIS A 435 -25.27 -3.04 30.70
N VAL A 436 -23.99 -3.22 31.01
CA VAL A 436 -23.30 -2.57 32.13
C VAL A 436 -22.98 -1.09 31.86
N PRO A 437 -22.54 -0.69 30.63
CA PRO A 437 -22.30 0.71 30.29
C PRO A 437 -23.59 1.51 30.18
N ASP A 438 -23.54 2.79 30.58
CA ASP A 438 -24.62 3.76 30.39
C ASP A 438 -24.70 4.23 28.91
N PHE A 439 -23.59 4.14 28.21
CA PHE A 439 -23.50 4.49 26.78
C PHE A 439 -22.51 3.59 26.04
N ARG A 440 -22.89 3.14 24.85
CA ARG A 440 -22.11 2.26 24.01
C ARG A 440 -22.04 2.81 22.59
N SER A 441 -20.92 2.58 21.91
CA SER A 441 -20.80 2.86 20.47
C SER A 441 -19.95 1.81 19.77
N PHE A 442 -20.26 1.60 18.50
CA PHE A 442 -19.56 0.73 17.56
C PHE A 442 -19.32 1.48 16.27
N MET A 443 -18.08 1.58 15.84
CA MET A 443 -17.70 2.25 14.60
C MET A 443 -16.76 1.35 13.82
N VAL A 444 -17.02 1.18 12.53
CA VAL A 444 -16.17 0.44 11.60
C VAL A 444 -15.69 1.38 10.51
N VAL A 445 -14.40 1.40 10.29
CA VAL A 445 -13.75 2.15 9.20
C VAL A 445 -12.63 1.29 8.65
N SER A 446 -12.55 1.14 7.32
CA SER A 446 -11.36 0.58 6.71
C SER A 446 -10.28 1.64 6.60
N ASP A 447 -9.03 1.23 6.80
CA ASP A 447 -7.86 2.08 6.65
C ASP A 447 -7.74 2.63 5.21
N HIS A 448 -7.92 1.78 4.20
CA HIS A 448 -8.01 2.12 2.77
C HIS A 448 -8.82 1.04 2.03
N GLY A 449 -9.08 1.29 0.75
CA GLY A 449 -9.68 0.31 -0.13
C GLY A 449 -8.65 -0.51 -0.93
N ASN A 450 -9.15 -1.38 -1.79
CA ASN A 450 -8.34 -2.16 -2.72
C ASN A 450 -8.91 -2.12 -4.13
N GLU A 451 -8.03 -2.05 -5.13
CA GLU A 451 -8.38 -2.33 -6.51
C GLU A 451 -8.46 -3.85 -6.70
N VAL A 452 -9.52 -4.33 -7.31
CA VAL A 452 -9.71 -5.76 -7.61
C VAL A 452 -10.45 -5.93 -8.94
N GLY A 453 -9.95 -5.27 -9.99
CA GLY A 453 -10.53 -5.27 -11.33
C GLY A 453 -11.71 -4.29 -11.49
N HIS A 454 -11.77 -3.21 -10.72
CA HIS A 454 -12.78 -2.16 -10.87
C HIS A 454 -12.48 -1.21 -12.04
N GLU A 455 -11.32 -0.58 -12.02
CA GLU A 455 -10.91 0.41 -13.00
C GLU A 455 -9.79 -0.08 -13.91
N ILE A 456 -8.94 -0.95 -13.38
CA ILE A 456 -7.79 -1.50 -14.09
C ILE A 456 -7.68 -3.00 -13.88
N ASP A 457 -6.97 -3.69 -14.77
CA ASP A 457 -6.69 -5.13 -14.68
C ASP A 457 -5.59 -5.42 -13.65
N TYR A 458 -5.93 -5.22 -12.38
CA TYR A 458 -5.02 -5.30 -11.24
C TYR A 458 -5.78 -5.67 -9.96
N ALA A 459 -5.10 -6.33 -9.01
CA ALA A 459 -5.61 -6.58 -7.67
C ALA A 459 -4.56 -6.22 -6.62
N GLY A 460 -4.91 -5.30 -5.70
CA GLY A 460 -4.04 -4.82 -4.64
C GLY A 460 -4.21 -3.34 -4.33
N HIS A 461 -3.26 -2.79 -3.56
CA HIS A 461 -3.22 -1.37 -3.22
C HIS A 461 -3.03 -0.51 -4.47
N SER A 462 -3.91 0.42 -4.71
CA SER A 462 -3.81 1.30 -5.88
C SER A 462 -3.93 2.77 -5.48
N PRO A 463 -2.84 3.55 -5.64
CA PRO A 463 -2.89 4.99 -5.44
C PRO A 463 -3.56 5.73 -6.61
N ASN A 464 -3.89 5.03 -7.70
CA ASN A 464 -4.35 5.63 -8.95
C ASN A 464 -5.82 5.37 -9.26
N THR A 465 -6.51 4.53 -8.48
CA THR A 465 -7.91 4.17 -8.69
C THR A 465 -8.79 4.60 -7.52
N LYS A 466 -10.06 4.85 -7.79
CA LYS A 466 -11.05 5.20 -6.77
C LYS A 466 -11.21 4.09 -5.73
N ALA A 467 -11.17 2.84 -6.18
CA ALA A 467 -11.27 1.66 -5.33
C ALA A 467 -10.21 1.59 -4.24
N GLY A 468 -9.01 2.15 -4.48
CA GLY A 468 -7.95 2.23 -3.49
C GLY A 468 -8.23 3.19 -2.32
N TYR A 469 -9.15 4.12 -2.48
CA TYR A 469 -9.48 5.14 -1.48
C TYR A 469 -10.90 5.01 -0.93
N GLN A 470 -11.86 4.54 -1.72
CA GLN A 470 -13.26 4.49 -1.32
C GLN A 470 -13.53 3.34 -0.35
N VAL A 471 -13.94 3.67 0.88
CA VAL A 471 -14.14 2.75 1.99
C VAL A 471 -15.56 2.87 2.57
N PRO A 472 -16.09 1.83 3.23
CA PRO A 472 -17.31 1.95 4.01
C PRO A 472 -17.02 2.60 5.36
N VAL A 473 -18.01 3.34 5.90
CA VAL A 473 -18.07 3.73 7.32
C VAL A 473 -19.38 3.22 7.87
N ILE A 474 -19.32 2.48 8.98
CA ILE A 474 -20.49 1.92 9.66
C ILE A 474 -20.49 2.43 11.10
N MET A 475 -21.64 2.93 11.54
CA MET A 475 -21.81 3.48 12.89
C MET A 475 -23.04 2.90 13.56
N TRP A 476 -22.88 2.56 14.82
CA TRP A 476 -23.94 2.28 15.77
C TRP A 476 -23.59 2.91 17.11
N TYR A 477 -24.53 3.51 17.79
CA TYR A 477 -24.43 3.87 19.19
C TYR A 477 -25.81 4.04 19.81
N ASP A 478 -25.88 3.96 21.14
CA ASP A 478 -27.14 4.15 21.88
C ASP A 478 -27.75 5.50 21.49
N HIS A 479 -28.99 5.48 21.01
CA HIS A 479 -29.73 6.66 20.55
C HIS A 479 -29.17 7.37 19.32
N ILE A 480 -28.61 6.62 18.37
CA ILE A 480 -28.13 7.18 17.08
C ILE A 480 -29.29 7.94 16.38
N PRO A 481 -29.07 9.20 15.93
CA PRO A 481 -30.17 10.06 15.46
C PRO A 481 -30.74 9.64 14.10
N SER A 482 -29.97 8.91 13.31
CA SER A 482 -30.41 8.44 12.00
C SER A 482 -29.76 7.12 11.64
N THR A 483 -30.52 6.22 11.02
CA THR A 483 -30.09 4.90 10.55
C THR A 483 -30.23 4.77 9.04
N GLY A 484 -29.87 3.59 8.51
CA GLY A 484 -29.95 3.28 7.10
C GLY A 484 -28.70 3.63 6.29
N VAL A 485 -28.77 3.37 4.98
CA VAL A 485 -27.65 3.55 4.06
C VAL A 485 -27.66 4.94 3.45
N ASP A 486 -26.52 5.63 3.55
CA ASP A 486 -26.28 6.88 2.85
C ASP A 486 -25.27 6.65 1.71
N LYS A 487 -25.73 6.78 0.47
CA LYS A 487 -24.92 6.64 -0.76
C LYS A 487 -24.51 8.00 -1.34
N THR A 488 -24.98 9.09 -0.77
CA THR A 488 -24.83 10.43 -1.34
C THR A 488 -23.85 11.29 -0.59
N ARG A 489 -23.83 11.21 0.73
CA ARG A 489 -22.92 11.99 1.57
C ARG A 489 -21.50 11.47 1.39
N THR A 490 -20.62 12.36 0.96
CA THR A 490 -19.18 12.06 0.84
C THR A 490 -18.48 12.38 2.16
N LEU A 491 -17.67 11.45 2.67
CA LEU A 491 -16.91 11.60 3.91
C LEU A 491 -15.40 11.53 3.65
N ASN A 492 -14.63 12.26 4.45
CA ASN A 492 -13.19 12.09 4.59
C ASN A 492 -12.90 11.32 5.89
N THR A 493 -12.30 10.12 5.80
CA THR A 493 -12.00 9.34 7.00
C THR A 493 -10.83 9.89 7.80
N ALA A 494 -10.06 10.86 7.28
CA ALA A 494 -9.09 11.63 8.06
C ALA A 494 -9.74 12.34 9.28
N GLU A 495 -11.06 12.49 9.28
CA GLU A 495 -11.84 13.10 10.38
C GLU A 495 -12.35 12.07 11.41
N LEU A 496 -11.88 10.81 11.34
CA LEU A 496 -12.27 9.75 12.26
C LEU A 496 -12.02 10.13 13.73
N ASP A 497 -10.86 10.71 14.03
CA ASP A 497 -10.49 11.16 15.37
C ASP A 497 -11.54 12.11 15.97
N ASN A 498 -11.96 13.11 15.19
CA ASN A 498 -12.98 14.09 15.60
C ASN A 498 -14.35 13.44 15.82
N ASN A 499 -14.75 12.51 14.91
CA ASN A 499 -16.03 11.83 15.02
C ASN A 499 -16.08 10.87 16.21
N LEU A 500 -15.01 10.14 16.48
CA LEU A 500 -14.90 9.29 17.67
C LEU A 500 -14.90 10.12 18.95
N MET A 501 -14.12 11.21 19.02
CA MET A 501 -14.13 12.12 20.16
C MET A 501 -15.52 12.71 20.40
N HIS A 502 -16.24 13.09 19.35
CA HIS A 502 -17.60 13.62 19.46
C HIS A 502 -18.55 12.59 20.13
N ILE A 503 -18.52 11.33 19.68
CA ILE A 503 -19.35 10.26 20.25
C ILE A 503 -18.97 9.99 21.71
N MET A 504 -17.68 10.06 22.05
CA MET A 504 -17.18 9.91 23.43
C MET A 504 -17.48 11.12 24.33
N GLY A 505 -18.05 12.20 23.80
CA GLY A 505 -18.27 13.44 24.52
C GLY A 505 -16.99 14.24 24.81
N LEU A 506 -15.95 14.04 24.03
CA LEU A 506 -14.67 14.72 24.15
C LEU A 506 -14.58 15.85 23.13
N LYS A 507 -13.98 16.96 23.54
CA LYS A 507 -13.70 18.12 22.66
C LYS A 507 -12.29 18.65 22.90
N GLU A 508 -11.74 19.25 21.87
CA GLU A 508 -10.50 19.98 21.92
C GLU A 508 -10.77 21.46 22.14
N LYS A 509 -10.05 22.08 23.09
CA LYS A 509 -10.26 23.46 23.52
C LYS A 509 -9.95 24.49 22.43
N SER A 510 -8.95 24.23 21.64
CA SER A 510 -8.39 25.15 20.61
C SER A 510 -8.63 24.73 19.18
N ALA A 511 -9.37 23.62 18.96
CA ALA A 511 -9.63 23.13 17.60
C ALA A 511 -10.50 24.12 16.81
N PRO A 512 -10.23 24.29 15.51
CA PRO A 512 -11.20 24.89 14.60
C PRO A 512 -12.52 24.10 14.71
N LYS A 513 -13.65 24.80 14.54
CA LYS A 513 -14.97 24.16 14.59
C LYS A 513 -15.05 23.08 13.52
N ARG A 514 -14.84 21.82 13.92
CA ARG A 514 -14.97 20.66 13.06
C ARG A 514 -16.42 20.21 13.05
N THR A 515 -16.93 19.83 11.90
CA THR A 515 -18.27 19.27 11.75
C THR A 515 -18.23 17.76 11.96
N TYR A 516 -19.30 17.24 12.52
CA TYR A 516 -19.50 15.81 12.73
C TYR A 516 -20.17 15.18 11.50
N TRP A 517 -19.84 13.96 11.15
CA TRP A 517 -20.34 13.29 9.93
C TRP A 517 -21.87 13.21 9.83
N LEU A 518 -22.56 13.19 10.96
CA LEU A 518 -24.04 13.17 11.02
C LEU A 518 -24.66 14.57 11.06
N ASP A 519 -23.87 15.65 11.19
CA ASP A 519 -24.39 17.00 11.18
C ASP A 519 -24.96 17.35 9.80
N ASP A 520 -26.08 18.08 9.75
CA ASP A 520 -26.68 18.53 8.49
C ASP A 520 -25.78 19.51 7.73
N ASN A 521 -24.94 20.23 8.43
CA ASN A 521 -24.00 21.21 7.90
C ASN A 521 -22.60 20.62 7.66
N TYR A 522 -22.43 19.31 7.70
CA TYR A 522 -21.17 18.67 7.36
C TYR A 522 -20.73 19.04 5.94
N GLN A 523 -19.49 19.49 5.80
CA GLN A 523 -18.89 19.81 4.52
C GLN A 523 -17.68 18.92 4.28
N PHE A 524 -17.74 18.17 3.20
CA PHE A 524 -16.64 17.34 2.75
C PHE A 524 -15.44 18.18 2.32
N SER A 525 -14.27 17.84 2.84
CA SER A 525 -12.99 18.43 2.42
C SER A 525 -12.09 17.32 1.88
N PRO A 526 -11.73 17.36 0.58
CA PRO A 526 -10.83 16.37 0.01
C PRO A 526 -9.38 16.63 0.44
N GLU A 527 -8.56 15.57 0.50
CA GLU A 527 -7.12 15.71 0.70
C GLU A 527 -6.45 16.26 -0.58
N GLU A 528 -5.47 17.14 -0.41
CA GLU A 528 -4.75 17.77 -1.53
C GLU A 528 -4.08 16.77 -2.48
N ASN A 529 -3.73 15.59 -1.98
CA ASN A 529 -2.98 14.55 -2.71
C ASN A 529 -3.85 13.52 -3.41
N TRP A 530 -5.17 13.61 -3.32
CA TRP A 530 -6.03 12.63 -4.01
C TRP A 530 -5.96 12.83 -5.53
N PRO A 531 -5.36 11.89 -6.28
CA PRO A 531 -5.22 12.04 -7.74
C PRO A 531 -6.57 12.06 -8.43
N TYR A 532 -7.56 11.43 -7.83
CA TYR A 532 -8.91 11.27 -8.35
C TYR A 532 -9.75 12.56 -8.30
N TRP A 533 -9.42 13.48 -7.38
CA TRP A 533 -10.16 14.73 -7.19
C TRP A 533 -9.64 15.87 -8.06
N LYS A 534 -8.35 15.82 -8.46
CA LYS A 534 -7.70 16.87 -9.28
C LYS A 534 -8.24 17.01 -10.71
N HIS A 535 -8.97 16.01 -11.21
CA HIS A 535 -9.50 16.02 -12.58
C HIS A 535 -10.96 16.48 -12.69
N LYS A 536 -11.58 16.96 -11.60
CA LYS A 536 -12.97 17.45 -11.59
C LYS A 536 -13.11 18.94 -11.25
N SER A 537 -12.01 19.68 -11.13
CA SER A 537 -12.03 21.14 -10.94
C SER A 537 -11.87 21.89 -12.25
#